data_f94fce00664e9de9f719b59f50b6f940
#
_entry.id   f94fce00664e9de9f719b59f50b6f940
#
_cell.length_a   1.000
_cell.length_b   1.000
_cell.length_c   1.000
_cell.angle_alpha   90.00
_cell.angle_beta   90.00
_cell.angle_gamma   90.00
#
_symmetry.space_group_name_H-M   'P 1'
#
loop_
_entity.id
_entity.type
_entity.pdbx_description
1 polymer ?
#
loop_
_entity_poly.entity_id
_entity_poly.type
_entity_poly.pdbx_seq_one_letter_code
_entity_poly.pdbx_strand_id
1 'polypeptide(L)'
;MKKLTLRTVVSKGAVMRYNKTIILSNGMECCLRNGTESDGQLVVDNFNLTHSETDYLLTYPDENSFNVEQESQFLKEKAESEREIELLAIVDSVIAGTAGIEAIGTKYKVRHRAEFGISVVRKYWGLGIGKALLASCIECAKTAGYNQLELKVVAENERAVSMYERAGFVECGRNPKGFRSR
;
A
#
# COMPACT_ATOMS: atom_id res chain seq x y z
N MET A 1 18.04 -1.65 -3.77
CA MET A 1 16.66 -1.13 -3.70
C MET A 1 16.48 0.01 -4.68
N LYS A 2 15.44 -0.03 -5.50
CA LYS A 2 15.07 1.05 -6.41
C LYS A 2 14.12 2.01 -5.71
N LYS A 3 14.31 3.30 -5.92
CA LYS A 3 13.33 4.35 -5.58
C LYS A 3 12.55 4.72 -6.84
N LEU A 4 11.24 4.58 -6.79
CA LEU A 4 10.34 4.89 -7.89
C LEU A 4 9.43 6.07 -7.52
N THR A 5 9.05 6.88 -8.49
CA THR A 5 8.17 8.04 -8.30
C THR A 5 7.16 8.18 -9.42
N LEU A 6 5.98 8.66 -9.09
CA LEU A 6 4.91 9.05 -10.00
C LEU A 6 4.50 10.49 -9.72
N ARG A 7 4.35 11.32 -10.76
CA ARG A 7 3.77 12.67 -10.65
C ARG A 7 2.27 12.61 -10.84
N THR A 8 1.52 13.31 -10.00
CA THR A 8 0.05 13.37 -10.02
C THR A 8 -0.44 14.81 -10.17
N VAL A 9 -1.65 14.99 -10.69
CA VAL A 9 -2.33 16.30 -10.81
C VAL A 9 -3.44 16.38 -9.78
N VAL A 10 -3.61 17.52 -9.12
CA VAL A 10 -4.27 17.74 -7.83
C VAL A 10 -5.76 18.12 -7.95
N SER A 11 -6.59 17.61 -7.02
CA SER A 11 -7.87 18.17 -6.57
C SER A 11 -7.91 18.20 -5.03
N LYS A 12 -8.75 19.07 -4.40
CA LYS A 12 -8.71 19.35 -2.94
C LYS A 12 -9.68 18.51 -2.11
N GLY A 13 -9.20 18.01 -1.01
CA GLY A 13 -9.55 17.63 0.34
C GLY A 13 -11.02 17.36 0.76
N ALA A 14 -11.33 16.06 0.91
CA ALA A 14 -12.34 15.52 1.83
C ALA A 14 -11.76 14.23 2.43
N VAL A 15 -12.25 13.79 3.58
CA VAL A 15 -11.91 12.48 4.15
C VAL A 15 -12.05 11.42 3.06
N MET A 16 -10.98 10.67 2.82
CA MET A 16 -10.95 9.70 1.73
C MET A 16 -11.77 8.48 2.11
N ARG A 17 -12.89 8.29 1.41
CA ARG A 17 -13.70 7.08 1.52
C ARG A 17 -13.61 6.32 0.23
N TYR A 18 -13.09 5.10 0.31
CA TYR A 18 -12.93 4.22 -0.83
C TYR A 18 -13.70 2.93 -0.59
N ASN A 19 -14.51 2.53 -1.55
CA ASN A 19 -15.21 1.25 -1.56
C ASN A 19 -15.49 0.88 -3.01
N LYS A 20 -14.87 -0.21 -3.48
CA LYS A 20 -15.01 -0.67 -4.86
C LYS A 20 -14.90 -2.17 -4.93
N THR A 21 -15.84 -2.83 -5.60
CA THR A 21 -15.75 -4.25 -5.92
C THR A 21 -15.14 -4.43 -7.31
N ILE A 22 -14.22 -5.36 -7.45
CA ILE A 22 -13.59 -5.78 -8.70
C ILE A 22 -13.74 -7.29 -8.88
N ILE A 23 -13.68 -7.74 -10.13
CA ILE A 23 -13.62 -9.18 -10.45
C ILE A 23 -12.15 -9.54 -10.74
N LEU A 24 -11.64 -10.52 -10.01
CA LEU A 24 -10.30 -11.06 -10.18
C LEU A 24 -10.22 -11.93 -11.46
N SER A 25 -9.01 -12.21 -11.92
CA SER A 25 -8.78 -13.01 -13.12
C SER A 25 -9.31 -14.45 -13.05
N ASN A 26 -9.54 -14.97 -11.85
CA ASN A 26 -10.14 -16.27 -11.58
C ASN A 26 -11.66 -16.22 -11.36
N GLY A 27 -12.31 -15.06 -11.57
CA GLY A 27 -13.75 -14.85 -11.42
C GLY A 27 -14.22 -14.53 -10.00
N MET A 28 -13.35 -14.55 -8.98
CA MET A 28 -13.72 -14.18 -7.60
C MET A 28 -13.95 -12.67 -7.48
N GLU A 29 -14.86 -12.29 -6.58
CA GLU A 29 -15.03 -10.88 -6.21
C GLU A 29 -13.98 -10.47 -5.19
N CYS A 30 -13.49 -9.24 -5.31
CA CYS A 30 -12.61 -8.62 -4.34
C CYS A 30 -13.13 -7.21 -4.02
N CYS A 31 -13.42 -6.97 -2.75
CA CYS A 31 -13.79 -5.65 -2.25
C CYS A 31 -12.53 -4.89 -1.83
N LEU A 32 -12.33 -3.70 -2.41
CA LEU A 32 -11.30 -2.74 -2.01
C LEU A 32 -11.96 -1.64 -1.18
N ARG A 33 -11.59 -1.52 0.09
CA ARG A 33 -12.15 -0.50 0.97
C ARG A 33 -11.12 0.04 1.97
N ASN A 34 -11.45 1.16 2.61
CA ASN A 34 -10.68 1.62 3.77
C ASN A 34 -10.61 0.53 4.84
N GLY A 35 -9.44 0.40 5.47
CA GLY A 35 -9.32 -0.22 6.77
C GLY A 35 -10.04 0.61 7.82
N THR A 36 -10.58 -0.04 8.83
CA THR A 36 -11.30 0.58 9.95
C THR A 36 -10.75 0.04 11.28
N GLU A 37 -11.04 0.73 12.38
CA GLU A 37 -10.67 0.30 13.73
C GLU A 37 -11.00 -1.17 14.02
N SER A 38 -12.10 -1.68 13.46
CA SER A 38 -12.54 -3.08 13.65
C SER A 38 -11.70 -4.11 12.89
N ASP A 39 -10.85 -3.69 11.98
CA ASP A 39 -10.02 -4.59 11.16
C ASP A 39 -8.65 -4.89 11.80
N GLY A 40 -8.31 -4.29 12.94
CA GLY A 40 -6.97 -4.35 13.52
C GLY A 40 -6.40 -5.76 13.67
N GLN A 41 -7.16 -6.71 14.22
CA GLN A 41 -6.70 -8.10 14.34
C GLN A 41 -6.43 -8.74 12.96
N LEU A 42 -7.34 -8.54 12.00
CA LEU A 42 -7.19 -9.12 10.66
C LEU A 42 -6.00 -8.53 9.91
N VAL A 43 -5.67 -7.25 10.13
CA VAL A 43 -4.50 -6.59 9.52
C VAL A 43 -3.21 -7.10 10.16
N VAL A 44 -3.15 -7.26 11.49
CA VAL A 44 -2.00 -7.89 12.18
C VAL A 44 -1.76 -9.31 11.66
N ASP A 45 -2.82 -10.12 11.52
CA ASP A 45 -2.70 -11.48 10.99
C ASP A 45 -2.21 -11.48 9.53
N ASN A 46 -2.73 -10.56 8.70
CA ASN A 46 -2.30 -10.39 7.32
C ASN A 46 -0.85 -9.94 7.22
N PHE A 47 -0.42 -9.00 8.10
CA PHE A 47 0.98 -8.57 8.19
C PHE A 47 1.89 -9.78 8.46
N ASN A 48 1.63 -10.53 9.52
CA ASN A 48 2.44 -11.68 9.90
C ASN A 48 2.52 -12.72 8.77
N LEU A 49 1.40 -12.98 8.09
CA LEU A 49 1.35 -13.90 6.96
C LEU A 49 2.18 -13.40 5.78
N THR A 50 1.94 -12.18 5.30
CA THR A 50 2.61 -11.64 4.10
C THR A 50 4.11 -11.49 4.32
N HIS A 51 4.54 -11.11 5.53
CA HIS A 51 5.96 -10.94 5.88
C HIS A 51 6.69 -12.27 6.10
N SER A 52 5.94 -13.37 6.36
CA SER A 52 6.51 -14.73 6.38
C SER A 52 6.65 -15.36 4.99
N GLU A 53 5.95 -14.84 3.99
CA GLU A 53 5.88 -15.43 2.66
C GLU A 53 6.94 -14.93 1.68
N THR A 54 7.65 -13.82 2.00
CA THR A 54 8.61 -13.21 1.07
C THR A 54 9.67 -12.37 1.77
N ASP A 55 10.89 -12.38 1.25
CA ASP A 55 12.00 -11.50 1.67
C ASP A 55 11.97 -10.11 1.00
N TYR A 56 10.92 -9.77 0.24
CA TYR A 56 10.84 -8.49 -0.46
C TYR A 56 10.17 -7.37 0.35
N LEU A 57 9.59 -7.70 1.52
CA LEU A 57 9.05 -6.71 2.46
C LEU A 57 10.13 -6.24 3.44
N LEU A 58 9.97 -5.04 3.98
CA LEU A 58 11.02 -4.36 4.76
C LEU A 58 11.33 -5.00 6.10
N THR A 59 10.35 -5.69 6.69
CA THR A 59 10.42 -6.27 8.03
C THR A 59 10.09 -7.75 8.01
N TYR A 60 10.54 -8.47 9.01
CA TYR A 60 10.11 -9.85 9.29
C TYR A 60 8.92 -9.85 10.26
N PRO A 61 8.16 -10.96 10.39
CA PRO A 61 7.02 -11.03 11.31
C PRO A 61 7.38 -10.70 12.76
N ASP A 62 8.57 -11.11 13.22
CA ASP A 62 9.09 -10.87 14.57
C ASP A 62 9.52 -9.42 14.82
N GLU A 63 9.52 -8.58 13.78
CA GLU A 63 9.79 -7.14 13.84
C GLU A 63 8.51 -6.29 13.81
N ASN A 64 7.33 -6.92 13.82
CA ASN A 64 6.07 -6.19 13.93
C ASN A 64 6.02 -5.47 15.29
N SER A 65 5.99 -4.14 15.24
CA SER A 65 5.94 -3.30 16.45
C SER A 65 4.52 -2.99 16.92
N PHE A 66 3.49 -3.31 16.12
CA PHE A 66 2.10 -3.02 16.45
C PHE A 66 1.41 -4.25 17.05
N ASN A 67 0.79 -4.04 18.21
CA ASN A 67 -0.24 -4.94 18.72
C ASN A 67 -1.60 -4.58 18.08
N VAL A 68 -2.63 -5.36 18.40
CA VAL A 68 -3.96 -5.20 17.79
C VAL A 68 -4.58 -3.84 18.10
N GLU A 69 -4.40 -3.33 19.32
CA GLU A 69 -4.93 -2.03 19.74
C GLU A 69 -4.25 -0.89 18.99
N GLN A 70 -2.94 -0.97 18.81
CA GLN A 70 -2.17 0.03 18.06
C GLN A 70 -2.52 0.00 16.57
N GLU A 71 -2.70 -1.19 15.98
CA GLU A 71 -3.15 -1.33 14.61
C GLU A 71 -4.57 -0.78 14.41
N SER A 72 -5.50 -1.09 15.33
CA SER A 72 -6.86 -0.53 15.33
C SER A 72 -6.85 0.99 15.37
N GLN A 73 -6.03 1.58 16.24
CA GLN A 73 -5.90 3.04 16.33
C GLN A 73 -5.29 3.64 15.05
N PHE A 74 -4.26 3.01 14.48
CA PHE A 74 -3.66 3.42 13.21
C PHE A 74 -4.70 3.41 12.08
N LEU A 75 -5.47 2.34 11.93
CA LEU A 75 -6.52 2.25 10.92
C LEU A 75 -7.61 3.30 11.10
N LYS A 76 -8.00 3.61 12.35
CA LYS A 76 -8.94 4.69 12.66
C LYS A 76 -8.41 6.05 12.18
N GLU A 77 -7.16 6.38 12.52
CA GLU A 77 -6.50 7.63 12.10
C GLU A 77 -6.44 7.73 10.58
N LYS A 78 -6.09 6.63 9.88
CA LYS A 78 -6.10 6.59 8.41
C LYS A 78 -7.50 6.77 7.83
N ALA A 79 -8.53 6.16 8.44
CA ALA A 79 -9.91 6.29 7.98
C ALA A 79 -10.51 7.70 8.19
N GLU A 80 -9.98 8.47 9.13
CA GLU A 80 -10.37 9.87 9.41
C GLU A 80 -9.50 10.89 8.67
N SER A 81 -8.43 10.47 8.03
CA SER A 81 -7.47 11.33 7.36
C SER A 81 -8.00 11.87 6.02
N GLU A 82 -7.71 13.13 5.73
CA GLU A 82 -7.92 13.73 4.40
C GLU A 82 -6.76 13.46 3.43
N ARG A 83 -5.66 12.91 3.93
CA ARG A 83 -4.41 12.83 3.16
C ARG A 83 -3.80 11.45 3.11
N GLU A 84 -4.10 10.61 4.06
CA GLU A 84 -3.53 9.27 4.19
C GLU A 84 -4.62 8.23 4.17
N ILE A 85 -4.33 7.05 3.69
CA ILE A 85 -5.31 5.96 3.61
C ILE A 85 -4.60 4.62 3.74
N GLU A 86 -5.27 3.66 4.38
CA GLU A 86 -4.94 2.24 4.30
C GLU A 86 -6.12 1.51 3.66
N LEU A 87 -5.88 0.86 2.53
CA LEU A 87 -6.85 0.09 1.76
C LEU A 87 -6.66 -1.39 2.02
N LEU A 88 -7.76 -2.08 2.24
CA LEU A 88 -7.82 -3.54 2.36
C LEU A 88 -8.44 -4.13 1.09
N ALA A 89 -7.82 -5.17 0.55
CA ALA A 89 -8.39 -6.02 -0.48
C ALA A 89 -8.98 -7.27 0.18
N ILE A 90 -10.30 -7.43 0.13
CA ILE A 90 -11.02 -8.49 0.83
C ILE A 90 -11.61 -9.46 -0.19
N VAL A 91 -11.30 -10.74 -0.04
CA VAL A 91 -11.80 -11.86 -0.84
C VAL A 91 -12.36 -12.90 0.13
N ASP A 92 -13.63 -13.28 -0.04
CA ASP A 92 -14.31 -14.26 0.83
C ASP A 92 -14.11 -13.97 2.34
N SER A 93 -14.28 -12.69 2.73
CA SER A 93 -14.11 -12.20 4.11
C SER A 93 -12.69 -12.29 4.67
N VAL A 94 -11.68 -12.57 3.84
CA VAL A 94 -10.26 -12.61 4.23
C VAL A 94 -9.51 -11.43 3.61
N ILE A 95 -8.61 -10.81 4.35
CA ILE A 95 -7.71 -9.80 3.80
C ILE A 95 -6.68 -10.49 2.91
N ALA A 96 -6.82 -10.29 1.60
CA ALA A 96 -5.92 -10.80 0.58
C ALA A 96 -4.69 -9.91 0.34
N GLY A 97 -4.75 -8.66 0.80
CA GLY A 97 -3.64 -7.71 0.75
C GLY A 97 -4.03 -6.35 1.28
N THR A 98 -3.05 -5.53 1.58
CA THR A 98 -3.19 -4.15 2.04
C THR A 98 -2.35 -3.22 1.19
N ALA A 99 -2.75 -1.95 1.10
CA ALA A 99 -1.93 -0.90 0.49
C ALA A 99 -2.29 0.46 1.08
N GLY A 100 -1.26 1.27 1.33
CA GLY A 100 -1.45 2.59 1.91
C GLY A 100 -0.65 3.68 1.24
N ILE A 101 -1.04 4.92 1.53
CA ILE A 101 -0.26 6.11 1.24
C ILE A 101 -0.07 6.91 2.52
N GLU A 102 1.16 7.38 2.74
CA GLU A 102 1.55 8.18 3.89
C GLU A 102 2.28 9.45 3.46
N ALA A 103 2.04 10.54 4.17
CA ALA A 103 2.75 11.79 3.93
C ALA A 103 4.25 11.63 4.27
N ILE A 104 5.15 11.97 3.35
CA ILE A 104 6.60 11.99 3.64
C ILE A 104 6.95 13.05 4.68
N GLY A 105 6.12 14.07 4.81
CA GLY A 105 6.24 15.07 5.85
C GLY A 105 5.27 16.23 5.70
N THR A 106 5.12 16.99 6.78
CA THR A 106 4.15 18.09 6.90
C THR A 106 4.70 19.47 6.46
N LYS A 107 6.03 19.59 6.36
CA LYS A 107 6.68 20.85 6.00
C LYS A 107 6.33 21.28 4.55
N TYR A 108 6.12 22.55 4.31
CA TYR A 108 5.68 23.10 3.02
C TYR A 108 6.46 22.53 1.81
N LYS A 109 7.80 22.43 1.92
CA LYS A 109 8.67 21.98 0.83
C LYS A 109 8.57 20.48 0.50
N VAL A 110 7.96 19.66 1.35
CA VAL A 110 7.85 18.19 1.17
C VAL A 110 6.42 17.68 1.27
N ARG A 111 5.47 18.47 1.77
CA ARG A 111 4.08 18.06 1.98
C ARG A 111 3.32 17.64 0.70
N HIS A 112 3.89 17.89 -0.47
CA HIS A 112 3.34 17.50 -1.76
C HIS A 112 3.71 16.05 -2.14
N ARG A 113 4.44 15.35 -1.27
CA ARG A 113 4.98 14.00 -1.51
C ARG A 113 4.35 13.01 -0.54
N ALA A 114 4.03 11.82 -1.04
CA ALA A 114 3.61 10.68 -0.23
C ALA A 114 4.44 9.44 -0.59
N GLU A 115 4.58 8.52 0.37
CA GLU A 115 5.14 7.19 0.18
C GLU A 115 4.00 6.18 0.05
N PHE A 116 4.17 5.21 -0.83
CA PHE A 116 3.24 4.11 -1.08
C PHE A 116 3.84 2.80 -0.61
N GLY A 117 3.03 2.01 0.10
CA GLY A 117 3.33 0.64 0.50
C GLY A 117 2.25 -0.33 0.04
N ILE A 118 2.62 -1.59 -0.16
CA ILE A 118 1.69 -2.66 -0.54
C ILE A 118 2.22 -4.02 -0.11
N SER A 119 1.32 -4.87 0.39
CA SER A 119 1.55 -6.29 0.56
C SER A 119 0.36 -7.09 0.02
N VAL A 120 0.61 -8.28 -0.54
CA VAL A 120 -0.43 -9.20 -1.03
C VAL A 120 -0.04 -10.61 -0.66
N VAL A 121 -0.95 -11.33 -0.02
CA VAL A 121 -0.78 -12.74 0.34
C VAL A 121 -0.47 -13.58 -0.90
N ARG A 122 0.55 -14.42 -0.82
CA ARG A 122 1.09 -15.21 -1.93
C ARG A 122 0.02 -16.00 -2.69
N LYS A 123 -0.94 -16.58 -1.98
CA LYS A 123 -2.09 -17.31 -2.55
C LYS A 123 -2.87 -16.51 -3.61
N TYR A 124 -2.90 -15.19 -3.48
CA TYR A 124 -3.64 -14.28 -4.35
C TYR A 124 -2.75 -13.56 -5.39
N TRP A 125 -1.48 -13.95 -5.49
CA TRP A 125 -0.60 -13.38 -6.52
C TRP A 125 -1.08 -13.74 -7.93
N GLY A 126 -0.97 -12.81 -8.88
CA GLY A 126 -1.36 -13.02 -10.27
C GLY A 126 -2.84 -12.79 -10.56
N LEU A 127 -3.67 -12.62 -9.53
CA LEU A 127 -5.10 -12.43 -9.69
C LEU A 127 -5.52 -10.99 -9.99
N GLY A 128 -4.59 -10.02 -9.94
CA GLY A 128 -4.87 -8.61 -10.25
C GLY A 128 -5.02 -7.70 -9.03
N ILE A 129 -5.01 -8.24 -7.80
CA ILE A 129 -5.19 -7.47 -6.55
C ILE A 129 -4.14 -6.36 -6.42
N GLY A 130 -2.85 -6.68 -6.59
CA GLY A 130 -1.79 -5.68 -6.46
C GLY A 130 -1.94 -4.50 -7.43
N LYS A 131 -2.31 -4.80 -8.70
CA LYS A 131 -2.60 -3.76 -9.70
C LYS A 131 -3.79 -2.89 -9.29
N ALA A 132 -4.84 -3.51 -8.76
CA ALA A 132 -6.05 -2.80 -8.36
C ALA A 132 -5.79 -1.91 -7.12
N LEU A 133 -5.12 -2.41 -6.09
CA LEU A 133 -4.71 -1.63 -4.92
C LEU A 133 -3.81 -0.44 -5.31
N LEU A 134 -2.82 -0.67 -6.16
CA LEU A 134 -1.94 0.40 -6.66
C LEU A 134 -2.74 1.49 -7.39
N ALA A 135 -3.64 1.11 -8.31
CA ALA A 135 -4.49 2.06 -9.03
C ALA A 135 -5.38 2.86 -8.08
N SER A 136 -5.96 2.19 -7.06
CA SER A 136 -6.78 2.84 -6.04
C SER A 136 -5.98 3.83 -5.19
N CYS A 137 -4.77 3.47 -4.76
CA CYS A 137 -3.89 4.38 -4.03
C CYS A 137 -3.43 5.58 -4.87
N ILE A 138 -3.18 5.39 -6.17
CA ILE A 138 -2.88 6.51 -7.09
C ILE A 138 -4.08 7.47 -7.19
N GLU A 139 -5.31 6.95 -7.27
CA GLU A 139 -6.54 7.74 -7.27
C GLU A 139 -6.70 8.54 -5.96
N CYS A 140 -6.51 7.87 -4.81
CA CYS A 140 -6.53 8.49 -3.50
C CYS A 140 -5.44 9.57 -3.35
N ALA A 141 -4.21 9.31 -3.81
CA ALA A 141 -3.11 10.29 -3.76
C ALA A 141 -3.44 11.56 -4.56
N LYS A 142 -4.07 11.42 -5.72
CA LYS A 142 -4.56 12.55 -6.52
C LYS A 142 -5.63 13.34 -5.77
N THR A 143 -6.60 12.66 -5.18
CA THR A 143 -7.69 13.28 -4.40
C THR A 143 -7.13 14.02 -3.17
N ALA A 144 -6.15 13.43 -2.47
CA ALA A 144 -5.46 14.03 -1.33
C ALA A 144 -4.55 15.22 -1.68
N GLY A 145 -4.38 15.50 -2.97
CA GLY A 145 -3.57 16.63 -3.43
C GLY A 145 -2.07 16.39 -3.45
N TYR A 146 -1.63 15.15 -3.48
CA TYR A 146 -0.21 14.85 -3.67
C TYR A 146 0.21 15.01 -5.13
N ASN A 147 1.35 15.67 -5.35
CA ASN A 147 1.95 15.85 -6.67
C ASN A 147 2.95 14.75 -7.01
N GLN A 148 3.40 14.00 -5.99
CA GLN A 148 4.41 12.97 -6.14
C GLN A 148 4.11 11.81 -5.19
N LEU A 149 4.01 10.61 -5.76
CA LEU A 149 3.94 9.35 -5.03
C LEU A 149 5.25 8.60 -5.21
N GLU A 150 5.85 8.15 -4.12
CA GLU A 150 7.15 7.48 -4.09
C GLU A 150 7.02 6.09 -3.49
N LEU A 151 7.92 5.21 -3.87
CA LEU A 151 8.06 3.91 -3.23
C LEU A 151 9.50 3.42 -3.32
N LYS A 152 9.83 2.45 -2.46
CA LYS A 152 11.08 1.70 -2.49
C LYS A 152 10.75 0.24 -2.77
N VAL A 153 11.51 -0.39 -3.65
CA VAL A 153 11.33 -1.79 -4.02
C VAL A 153 12.67 -2.50 -4.15
N VAL A 154 12.73 -3.74 -3.72
CA VAL A 154 13.90 -4.61 -3.95
C VAL A 154 14.03 -4.84 -5.45
N ALA A 155 15.23 -4.61 -6.01
CA ALA A 155 15.43 -4.61 -7.47
C ALA A 155 15.15 -5.98 -8.10
N GLU A 156 15.38 -7.04 -7.34
CA GLU A 156 15.17 -8.44 -7.70
C GLU A 156 13.68 -8.83 -7.70
N ASN A 157 12.80 -8.00 -7.11
CA ASN A 157 11.35 -8.17 -7.21
C ASN A 157 10.84 -7.65 -8.56
N GLU A 158 11.26 -8.30 -9.65
CA GLU A 158 10.95 -7.91 -11.03
C GLU A 158 9.46 -7.77 -11.29
N ARG A 159 8.66 -8.60 -10.63
CA ARG A 159 7.20 -8.57 -10.74
C ARG A 159 6.63 -7.24 -10.22
N ALA A 160 7.04 -6.80 -9.03
CA ALA A 160 6.61 -5.54 -8.45
C ALA A 160 7.16 -4.35 -9.26
N VAL A 161 8.45 -4.39 -9.61
CA VAL A 161 9.08 -3.36 -10.46
C VAL A 161 8.29 -3.17 -11.76
N SER A 162 8.02 -4.25 -12.49
CA SER A 162 7.23 -4.20 -13.74
C SER A 162 5.81 -3.66 -13.55
N MET A 163 5.16 -3.99 -12.41
CA MET A 163 3.84 -3.44 -12.08
C MET A 163 3.88 -1.93 -11.89
N TYR A 164 4.87 -1.42 -11.15
CA TYR A 164 5.03 0.01 -10.91
C TYR A 164 5.39 0.79 -12.17
N GLU A 165 6.32 0.28 -12.99
CA GLU A 165 6.69 0.88 -14.27
C GLU A 165 5.50 1.00 -15.22
N ARG A 166 4.67 -0.05 -15.32
CA ARG A 166 3.42 -0.01 -16.11
C ARG A 166 2.38 0.97 -15.57
N ALA A 167 2.42 1.27 -14.28
CA ALA A 167 1.57 2.30 -13.67
C ALA A 167 2.13 3.72 -13.85
N GLY A 168 3.29 3.87 -14.50
CA GLY A 168 3.93 5.16 -14.80
C GLY A 168 4.96 5.63 -13.78
N PHE A 169 5.36 4.78 -12.84
CA PHE A 169 6.49 5.10 -11.96
C PHE A 169 7.81 5.05 -12.72
N VAL A 170 8.70 5.98 -12.37
CA VAL A 170 10.02 6.11 -12.97
C VAL A 170 11.09 5.90 -11.90
N GLU A 171 12.13 5.13 -12.19
CA GLU A 171 13.27 4.99 -11.29
C GLU A 171 13.98 6.34 -11.12
N CYS A 172 14.11 6.80 -9.87
CA CYS A 172 14.77 8.06 -9.54
C CYS A 172 16.06 7.88 -8.73
N GLY A 173 16.42 6.65 -8.44
CA GLY A 173 17.66 6.31 -7.75
C GLY A 173 17.73 4.87 -7.30
N ARG A 174 18.94 4.43 -6.98
CA ARG A 174 19.24 3.07 -6.52
C ARG A 174 20.23 3.09 -5.37
N ASN A 175 19.93 2.36 -4.29
CA ASN A 175 20.86 2.10 -3.20
C ASN A 175 21.30 0.62 -3.25
N PRO A 176 22.56 0.32 -3.65
CA PRO A 176 23.03 -1.06 -3.81
C PRO A 176 23.07 -1.86 -2.51
N LYS A 177 23.15 -1.18 -1.35
CA LYS A 177 23.18 -1.79 -0.02
C LYS A 177 21.99 -1.38 0.85
N GLY A 178 20.88 -0.95 0.22
CA GLY A 178 19.71 -0.43 0.91
C GLY A 178 18.78 -1.49 1.50
N PHE A 179 19.07 -2.77 1.24
CA PHE A 179 18.28 -3.91 1.71
C PHE A 179 19.19 -5.11 1.97
N ARG A 180 18.93 -5.84 3.06
CA ARG A 180 19.68 -7.04 3.45
C ARG A 180 18.71 -8.04 4.08
N SER A 181 18.57 -9.22 3.46
CA SER A 181 17.89 -10.38 4.05
C SER A 181 18.76 -11.05 5.13
N ARG A 182 18.13 -11.74 6.06
CA ARG A 182 18.78 -12.60 7.09
C ARG A 182 19.44 -13.80 6.45
#